data_9963c5a7299e7acb375ceb1c2ee43ec8
#
_entry.id   9963c5a7299e7acb375ceb1c2ee43ec8
#
_cell.length_a   1.000
_cell.length_b   1.000
_cell.length_c   1.000
_cell.angle_alpha   90.00
_cell.angle_beta   90.00
_cell.angle_gamma   90.00
#
_symmetry.space_group_name_H-M   'P 1'
#
loop_
_entity.id
_entity.type
_entity.pdbx_description
1 polymer ?
#
loop_
_entity_poly.entity_id
_entity_poly.type
_entity_poly.pdbx_seq_one_letter_code
_entity_poly.pdbx_strand_id
1 'polypeptide(L)'
;MKTIQPSINLWDRKEKYNGWADWTTWNCALWINNEQSIYNIAKECNDYVDFLFEMQAMCGFYSTPDGADYGEANLEEMNELIKEISECN
;
A
#
# COMPACT_ATOMS: atom_id res chain seq x y z
N MET A 1 20.19 -15.23 15.86
CA MET A 1 20.17 -14.99 16.16
C MET A 1 20.09 -15.31 16.17
N LYS A 2 19.99 -14.76 15.85
CA LYS A 2 19.96 -14.46 15.93
C LYS A 2 19.92 -14.28 15.74
N THR A 3 19.90 -13.77 15.53
CA THR A 3 19.92 -13.22 15.42
C THR A 3 20.08 -13.00 15.11
N ILE A 4 20.27 -12.67 15.00
CA ILE A 4 20.41 -12.09 14.77
C ILE A 4 20.51 -11.99 14.29
N GLN A 5 20.65 -11.58 13.90
CA GLN A 5 20.64 -11.05 13.59
C GLN A 5 20.81 -10.65 13.15
N PRO A 6 21.08 -10.38 13.03
CA PRO A 6 21.16 -9.65 12.57
C PRO A 6 21.32 -9.43 11.95
N SER A 7 21.47 -9.02 11.68
CA SER A 7 21.38 -8.43 11.20
C SER A 7 21.56 -8.47 10.46
N ILE A 8 21.64 -8.17 10.17
CA ILE A 8 21.55 -7.80 9.52
C ILE A 8 21.47 -7.87 8.82
N ASN A 9 21.37 -7.48 8.51
CA ASN A 9 21.00 -7.12 7.93
C ASN A 9 20.75 -6.86 7.74
N LEU A 10 20.85 -6.34 7.69
CA LEU A 10 20.49 -5.73 7.66
C LEU A 10 20.17 -5.27 7.27
N TRP A 11 19.90 -4.73 6.96
CA TRP A 11 19.51 -4.05 6.55
C TRP A 11 18.79 -4.18 5.86
N ASP A 12 18.38 -4.17 5.36
CA ASP A 12 17.64 -4.23 5.00
C ASP A 12 16.84 -4.86 5.34
N ARG A 13 16.27 -5.05 5.34
CA ARG A 13 15.52 -5.53 5.72
C ARG A 13 14.91 -5.65 6.62
N LYS A 14 14.93 -5.79 6.80
CA LYS A 14 14.48 -5.76 7.99
C LYS A 14 13.47 -4.77 8.32
N GLU A 15 13.64 -3.76 7.95
CA GLU A 15 12.75 -2.68 8.22
C GLU A 15 11.40 -2.84 7.64
N LYS A 16 11.19 -3.84 6.85
CA LYS A 16 9.90 -4.05 6.22
C LYS A 16 8.84 -4.42 7.22
N TYR A 17 7.63 -3.93 7.00
CA TYR A 17 6.49 -4.24 7.85
C TYR A 17 5.61 -5.24 7.10
N ASN A 18 5.59 -6.48 7.56
CA ASN A 18 4.80 -7.55 6.94
C ASN A 18 5.04 -7.65 5.44
N GLY A 19 6.28 -7.42 5.02
CA GLY A 19 6.66 -7.50 3.62
C GLY A 19 6.56 -6.19 2.85
N TRP A 20 6.08 -5.13 3.50
CA TRP A 20 5.94 -3.81 2.88
C TRP A 20 7.00 -2.88 3.43
N ALA A 21 7.25 -1.77 2.74
CA ALA A 21 8.31 -0.85 3.10
C ALA A 21 8.18 -0.30 4.52
N ASP A 22 6.94 -0.02 4.94
CA ASP A 22 6.69 0.51 6.27
C ASP A 22 5.24 0.26 6.66
N TRP A 23 4.88 0.66 7.89
CA TRP A 23 3.53 0.45 8.39
C TRP A 23 2.48 1.17 7.54
N THR A 24 2.78 2.41 7.13
CA THR A 24 1.83 3.19 6.33
C THR A 24 1.49 2.46 5.04
N THR A 25 2.51 1.96 4.34
CA THR A 25 2.29 1.22 3.09
C THR A 25 1.50 -0.05 3.34
N TRP A 26 1.88 -0.79 4.37
CA TRP A 26 1.17 -2.02 4.74
C TRP A 26 -0.30 -1.74 5.03
N ASN A 27 -0.58 -0.69 5.82
CA ASN A 27 -1.95 -0.39 6.22
C ASN A 27 -2.79 0.04 5.02
N CYS A 28 -2.21 0.84 4.13
CA CYS A 28 -2.91 1.24 2.92
C CYS A 28 -3.24 0.03 2.05
N ALA A 29 -2.27 -0.87 1.89
CA ALA A 29 -2.50 -2.08 1.10
C ALA A 29 -3.58 -2.96 1.74
N LEU A 30 -3.56 -3.05 3.06
CA LEU A 30 -4.55 -3.82 3.79
C LEU A 30 -5.96 -3.33 3.50
N TRP A 31 -6.17 -2.02 3.58
CA TRP A 31 -7.49 -1.46 3.36
C TRP A 31 -7.93 -1.56 1.90
N ILE A 32 -7.00 -1.38 0.96
CA ILE A 32 -7.33 -1.55 -0.46
C ILE A 32 -7.80 -2.98 -0.73
N ASN A 33 -7.14 -3.96 -0.14
CA ASN A 33 -7.47 -5.36 -0.38
C ASN A 33 -8.72 -5.82 0.34
N ASN A 34 -9.03 -5.22 1.49
CA ASN A 34 -10.10 -5.74 2.34
C ASN A 34 -11.38 -4.93 2.29
N GLU A 35 -11.34 -3.71 1.77
CA GLU A 35 -12.54 -2.89 1.65
C GLU A 35 -13.02 -2.93 0.21
N GLN A 36 -14.18 -3.56 -0.02
CA GLN A 36 -14.66 -3.81 -1.37
C GLN A 36 -14.79 -2.54 -2.21
N SER A 37 -15.29 -1.46 -1.61
CA SER A 37 -15.47 -0.22 -2.37
C SER A 37 -14.14 0.36 -2.82
N ILE A 38 -13.11 0.26 -1.98
CA ILE A 38 -11.78 0.76 -2.31
C ILE A 38 -11.13 -0.15 -3.35
N TYR A 39 -11.30 -1.45 -3.18
CA TYR A 39 -10.79 -2.42 -4.16
C TYR A 39 -11.39 -2.16 -5.54
N ASN A 40 -12.67 -1.86 -5.59
CA ASN A 40 -13.34 -1.58 -6.86
C ASN A 40 -12.78 -0.34 -7.53
N ILE A 41 -12.41 0.69 -6.74
CA ILE A 41 -11.75 1.86 -7.29
C ILE A 41 -10.40 1.48 -7.87
N ALA A 42 -9.63 0.71 -7.11
CA ALA A 42 -8.28 0.31 -7.52
C ALA A 42 -8.30 -0.49 -8.82
N LYS A 43 -9.30 -1.33 -9.02
CA LYS A 43 -9.41 -2.14 -10.23
C LYS A 43 -9.46 -1.30 -11.50
N GLU A 44 -10.02 -0.10 -11.40
CA GLU A 44 -10.21 0.75 -12.57
C GLU A 44 -9.05 1.69 -12.81
N CYS A 45 -8.04 1.66 -11.96
CA CYS A 45 -6.93 2.60 -12.05
C CYS A 45 -5.74 2.01 -12.79
N ASN A 46 -4.97 2.88 -13.44
CA ASN A 46 -3.78 2.46 -14.18
C ASN A 46 -2.54 2.39 -13.29
N ASP A 47 -2.48 3.24 -12.29
CA ASP A 47 -1.36 3.27 -11.36
C ASP A 47 -1.82 3.91 -10.05
N TYR A 48 -0.89 4.02 -9.10
CA TYR A 48 -1.24 4.51 -7.79
C TYR A 48 -1.58 6.01 -7.79
N VAL A 49 -0.96 6.78 -8.65
CA VAL A 49 -1.30 8.20 -8.75
C VAL A 49 -2.74 8.37 -9.21
N ASP A 50 -3.13 7.56 -10.20
CA ASP A 50 -4.50 7.54 -10.68
C ASP A 50 -5.45 7.16 -9.55
N PHE A 51 -5.06 6.16 -8.75
CA PHE A 51 -5.84 5.74 -7.59
C PHE A 51 -6.03 6.89 -6.59
N LEU A 52 -4.97 7.65 -6.33
CA LEU A 52 -5.05 8.77 -5.40
C LEU A 52 -6.05 9.83 -5.88
N PHE A 53 -6.04 10.11 -7.19
CA PHE A 53 -7.01 11.05 -7.75
C PHE A 53 -8.43 10.54 -7.59
N GLU A 54 -8.65 9.25 -7.86
CA GLU A 54 -9.98 8.68 -7.73
C GLU A 54 -10.46 8.68 -6.29
N MET A 55 -9.58 8.37 -5.36
CA MET A 55 -9.93 8.40 -3.94
C MET A 55 -10.33 9.79 -3.50
N GLN A 56 -9.57 10.79 -3.95
CA GLN A 56 -9.90 12.17 -3.63
C GLN A 56 -11.25 12.56 -4.20
N ALA A 57 -11.51 12.17 -5.43
CA ALA A 57 -12.76 12.55 -6.11
C ALA A 57 -13.97 11.85 -5.51
N MET A 58 -13.82 10.57 -5.15
CA MET A 58 -14.97 9.77 -4.71
C MET A 58 -15.16 9.76 -3.21
N CYS A 59 -14.06 9.82 -2.45
CA CYS A 59 -14.13 9.74 -1.00
C CYS A 59 -13.78 11.05 -0.31
N GLY A 60 -13.01 11.89 -0.96
CA GLY A 60 -12.66 13.19 -0.43
C GLY A 60 -11.59 13.16 0.64
N PHE A 61 -10.91 12.04 0.84
CA PHE A 61 -9.85 11.96 1.84
C PHE A 61 -8.83 10.92 1.43
N TYR A 62 -7.66 11.02 2.05
CA TYR A 62 -6.52 10.21 1.70
C TYR A 62 -6.04 9.30 2.82
N SER A 63 -6.84 9.11 3.86
CA SER A 63 -6.39 8.35 5.03
C SER A 63 -7.22 7.11 5.24
N THR A 64 -6.56 6.05 5.73
CA THR A 64 -7.28 4.86 6.17
C THR A 64 -7.93 5.14 7.52
N PRO A 65 -8.91 4.34 7.92
CA PRO A 65 -9.48 4.48 9.27
C PRO A 65 -8.45 4.33 10.38
N ASP A 66 -7.34 3.65 10.12
CA ASP A 66 -6.27 3.48 11.10
C ASP A 66 -5.31 4.66 11.13
N GLY A 67 -5.48 5.63 10.24
CA GLY A 67 -4.67 6.83 10.24
C GLY A 67 -3.50 6.83 9.26
N ALA A 68 -3.40 5.84 8.40
CA ALA A 68 -2.34 5.83 7.39
C ALA A 68 -2.72 6.74 6.25
N ASP A 69 -1.76 7.56 5.81
CA ASP A 69 -1.98 8.50 4.72
C ASP A 69 -1.63 7.80 3.40
N TYR A 70 -2.62 7.65 2.52
CA TYR A 70 -2.40 7.01 1.23
C TYR A 70 -1.31 7.73 0.42
N GLY A 71 -1.20 9.04 0.57
CA GLY A 71 -0.20 9.81 -0.17
C GLY A 71 1.22 9.58 0.32
N GLU A 72 1.39 8.98 1.49
CA GLU A 72 2.71 8.73 2.05
C GLU A 72 3.16 7.29 1.91
N ALA A 73 2.35 6.44 1.34
CA ALA A 73 2.72 5.05 1.11
C ALA A 73 3.82 4.97 0.05
N ASN A 74 4.61 3.90 0.09
CA ASN A 74 5.69 3.70 -0.86
C ASN A 74 5.13 3.58 -2.27
N LEU A 75 5.49 4.52 -3.13
CA LEU A 75 4.90 4.61 -4.46
C LEU A 75 5.18 3.38 -5.31
N GLU A 76 6.40 2.89 -5.28
CA GLU A 76 6.77 1.72 -6.06
C GLU A 76 5.95 0.51 -5.70
N GLU A 77 5.84 0.25 -4.40
CA GLU A 77 5.10 -0.92 -3.93
C GLU A 77 3.61 -0.78 -4.21
N MET A 78 3.09 0.43 -4.06
CA MET A 78 1.67 0.65 -4.31
C MET A 78 1.35 0.56 -5.80
N ASN A 79 2.27 0.99 -6.67
CA ASN A 79 2.08 0.81 -8.10
C ASN A 79 2.02 -0.66 -8.47
N GLU A 80 2.86 -1.49 -7.84
CA GLU A 80 2.82 -2.92 -8.07
C GLU A 80 1.50 -3.51 -7.62
N LEU A 81 1.00 -3.05 -6.49
CA LEU A 81 -0.28 -3.53 -5.98
C LEU A 81 -1.42 -3.20 -6.93
N ILE A 82 -1.49 -1.94 -7.39
CA ILE A 82 -2.54 -1.52 -8.31
C ILE A 82 -2.47 -2.31 -9.60
N LYS A 83 -1.25 -2.52 -10.10
CA LYS A 83 -1.07 -3.29 -11.32
C LYS A 83 -1.58 -4.71 -11.15
N GLU A 84 -1.25 -5.36 -10.03
CA GLU A 84 -1.72 -6.71 -9.76
C GLU A 84 -3.24 -6.77 -9.70
N ILE A 85 -3.85 -5.82 -9.02
CA ILE A 85 -5.29 -5.80 -8.88
C ILE A 85 -5.96 -5.62 -10.24
N SER A 86 -5.48 -4.69 -11.05
CA SER A 86 -6.09 -4.43 -12.34
C SER A 86 -5.86 -5.57 -13.32
N GLU A 87 -4.75 -6.29 -13.20
CA GLU A 87 -4.46 -7.41 -14.08
C GLU A 87 -5.18 -8.68 -13.68
N CYS A 88 -5.64 -8.77 -12.44
CA CYS A 88 -6.38 -9.93 -11.99
C CYS A 88 -7.81 -9.96 -12.52
N ASN A 89 -8.20 -8.91 -13.16
CA ASN A 89 -9.56 -8.78 -13.68
C ASN A 89 -9.55 -8.63 -15.19
#